data_83e2f88db79761587e35a9cd114d9385
#
_entry.id   83e2f88db79761587e35a9cd114d9385
#
_cell.length_a   1.000
_cell.length_b   1.000
_cell.length_c   1.000
_cell.angle_alpha   90.00
_cell.angle_beta   90.00
_cell.angle_gamma   90.00
#
_symmetry.space_group_name_H-M   'P 1'
#
loop_
_entity.id
_entity.type
_entity.pdbx_description
1 polymer ?
#
loop_
_entity_poly.entity_id
_entity_poly.type
_entity_poly.pdbx_seq_one_letter_code
_entity_poly.pdbx_strand_id
1 'polypeptide(L)'
;QYLYTASSTSISTLVPTEAREGKTEEFRARLADPAKKAAIVDEMKRTVAAGKRGDYGYAVIASYRRNPALNGKSIREAARITRGDISLDAQIETILEITANGGAQGIFHGMSEDDLQKFLVLPETMIASDAGPRRFGDAVPHPRGYGNNARLLGRYVRELGLLGLEEGVRKMTSLPAQTFRLRNRGELKPGFVADVVVFDPAKVEDPSKFDDPHHYAKGFTDVIVNGVPVIRDGTVTAARPGRPVRLQDE
;
A
#
# COMPACT_ATOMS: atom_id res chain seq x y z
N GLN A 1 10.52 -4.00 0.84
CA GLN A 1 9.35 -4.53 1.59
C GLN A 1 8.64 -3.41 2.34
N TYR A 2 7.29 -3.42 2.41
CA TYR A 2 6.49 -2.64 3.37
C TYR A 2 6.09 -3.52 4.56
N LEU A 3 5.62 -2.89 5.64
CA LEU A 3 5.54 -3.51 6.97
C LEU A 3 4.08 -3.71 7.44
N TYR A 4 3.23 -4.22 6.54
CA TYR A 4 1.83 -4.52 6.81
C TYR A 4 1.44 -5.85 6.17
N THR A 5 0.44 -6.50 6.75
CA THR A 5 -0.02 -7.84 6.39
C THR A 5 -1.13 -7.86 5.32
N ALA A 6 -1.18 -6.84 4.49
CA ALA A 6 -2.06 -6.77 3.33
C ALA A 6 -1.35 -6.12 2.16
N SER A 7 -1.74 -6.47 0.95
CA SER A 7 -1.29 -5.79 -0.27
C SER A 7 -2.32 -4.77 -0.76
N SER A 8 -1.95 -3.90 -1.69
CA SER A 8 -2.87 -2.95 -2.31
C SER A 8 -2.65 -2.87 -3.80
N THR A 9 -3.72 -3.14 -4.55
CA THR A 9 -3.76 -3.02 -6.02
C THR A 9 -5.20 -2.81 -6.48
N SER A 10 -5.49 -2.95 -7.78
CA SER A 10 -6.86 -2.83 -8.29
C SER A 10 -7.74 -4.01 -7.90
N ILE A 11 -8.99 -3.73 -7.53
CA ILE A 11 -10.04 -4.77 -7.37
C ILE A 11 -10.22 -5.60 -8.65
N SER A 12 -9.95 -5.01 -9.81
CA SER A 12 -10.02 -5.71 -11.09
C SER A 12 -9.04 -6.89 -11.20
N THR A 13 -8.00 -6.97 -10.36
CA THR A 13 -7.09 -8.14 -10.31
C THR A 13 -7.77 -9.42 -9.84
N LEU A 14 -8.95 -9.33 -9.24
CA LEU A 14 -9.78 -10.48 -8.88
C LEU A 14 -10.47 -11.13 -10.08
N VAL A 15 -10.56 -10.41 -11.20
CA VAL A 15 -11.09 -10.93 -12.48
C VAL A 15 -9.94 -11.60 -13.24
N PRO A 16 -10.17 -12.77 -13.89
CA PRO A 16 -9.15 -13.42 -14.71
C PRO A 16 -8.51 -12.48 -15.74
N THR A 17 -7.20 -12.61 -15.94
CA THR A 17 -6.43 -11.70 -16.79
C THR A 17 -6.97 -11.64 -18.20
N GLU A 18 -7.23 -12.79 -18.80
CA GLU A 18 -7.75 -12.93 -20.18
C GLU A 18 -9.12 -12.28 -20.34
N ALA A 19 -9.93 -12.32 -19.27
CA ALA A 19 -11.25 -11.71 -19.29
C ALA A 19 -11.20 -10.17 -19.27
N ARG A 20 -10.19 -9.58 -18.63
CA ARG A 20 -10.02 -8.13 -18.48
C ARG A 20 -9.04 -7.48 -19.47
N GLU A 21 -8.45 -8.26 -20.38
CA GLU A 21 -7.59 -7.72 -21.44
C GLU A 21 -8.33 -6.75 -22.35
N GLY A 22 -7.59 -5.75 -22.83
CA GLY A 22 -8.11 -4.73 -23.73
C GLY A 22 -8.78 -3.56 -23.00
N LYS A 23 -9.69 -2.87 -23.71
CA LYS A 23 -10.39 -1.70 -23.18
C LYS A 23 -11.59 -2.07 -22.32
N THR A 24 -12.05 -1.14 -21.51
CA THR A 24 -13.25 -1.31 -20.66
C THR A 24 -14.50 -1.69 -21.45
N GLU A 25 -14.65 -1.15 -22.68
CA GLU A 25 -15.76 -1.45 -23.57
C GLU A 25 -15.74 -2.92 -24.02
N GLU A 26 -14.56 -3.47 -24.29
CA GLU A 26 -14.40 -4.89 -24.66
C GLU A 26 -14.73 -5.80 -23.48
N PHE A 27 -14.33 -5.43 -22.27
CA PHE A 27 -14.73 -6.14 -21.07
C PHE A 27 -16.24 -6.13 -20.88
N ARG A 28 -16.90 -4.98 -21.06
CA ARG A 28 -18.36 -4.88 -20.99
C ARG A 28 -19.03 -5.74 -22.05
N ALA A 29 -18.51 -5.81 -23.27
CA ALA A 29 -19.02 -6.67 -24.32
C ALA A 29 -18.91 -8.17 -23.96
N ARG A 30 -17.81 -8.58 -23.29
CA ARG A 30 -17.68 -9.96 -22.78
C ARG A 30 -18.72 -10.26 -21.70
N LEU A 31 -19.03 -9.31 -20.82
CA LEU A 31 -20.06 -9.49 -19.79
C LEU A 31 -21.48 -9.47 -20.35
N ALA A 32 -21.71 -8.83 -21.50
CA ALA A 32 -23.01 -8.84 -22.19
C ALA A 32 -23.29 -10.18 -22.91
N ASP A 33 -22.28 -10.98 -23.19
CA ASP A 33 -22.40 -12.33 -23.75
C ASP A 33 -22.60 -13.34 -22.61
N PRO A 34 -23.78 -14.01 -22.52
CA PRO A 34 -24.06 -14.90 -21.39
C PRO A 34 -23.06 -16.04 -21.22
N ALA A 35 -22.59 -16.62 -22.33
CA ALA A 35 -21.65 -17.74 -22.29
C ALA A 35 -20.27 -17.31 -21.80
N LYS A 36 -19.77 -16.16 -22.27
CA LYS A 36 -18.50 -15.59 -21.81
C LYS A 36 -18.57 -15.17 -20.36
N LYS A 37 -19.66 -14.52 -19.94
CA LYS A 37 -19.88 -14.15 -18.54
C LYS A 37 -19.90 -15.37 -17.63
N ALA A 38 -20.62 -16.43 -18.00
CA ALA A 38 -20.65 -17.68 -17.22
C ALA A 38 -19.23 -18.27 -17.05
N ALA A 39 -18.44 -18.32 -18.13
CA ALA A 39 -17.06 -18.81 -18.06
C ALA A 39 -16.18 -17.99 -17.10
N ILE A 40 -16.32 -16.66 -17.11
CA ILE A 40 -15.61 -15.76 -16.19
C ILE A 40 -16.01 -16.05 -14.74
N VAL A 41 -17.30 -16.16 -14.47
CA VAL A 41 -17.84 -16.43 -13.11
C VAL A 41 -17.34 -17.78 -12.61
N ASP A 42 -17.36 -18.83 -13.44
CA ASP A 42 -16.88 -20.16 -13.08
C ASP A 42 -15.37 -20.16 -12.77
N GLU A 43 -14.57 -19.42 -13.54
CA GLU A 43 -13.13 -19.28 -13.27
C GLU A 43 -12.88 -18.55 -11.96
N MET A 44 -13.64 -17.49 -11.68
CA MET A 44 -13.54 -16.76 -10.41
C MET A 44 -13.91 -17.65 -9.22
N LYS A 45 -14.91 -18.50 -9.33
CA LYS A 45 -15.28 -19.52 -8.32
C LYS A 45 -14.14 -20.53 -8.10
N ARG A 46 -13.56 -21.05 -9.18
CA ARG A 46 -12.42 -21.97 -9.10
C ARG A 46 -11.22 -21.34 -8.40
N THR A 47 -10.91 -20.08 -8.72
CA THR A 47 -9.79 -19.34 -8.11
C THR A 47 -9.96 -19.20 -6.60
N VAL A 48 -11.16 -18.85 -6.12
CA VAL A 48 -11.47 -18.75 -4.68
C VAL A 48 -11.30 -20.13 -4.02
N ALA A 49 -11.84 -21.17 -4.63
CA ALA A 49 -11.75 -22.54 -4.09
C ALA A 49 -10.29 -23.03 -4.02
N ALA A 50 -9.50 -22.83 -5.08
CA ALA A 50 -8.07 -23.19 -5.13
C ALA A 50 -7.24 -22.41 -4.08
N GLY A 51 -7.55 -21.15 -3.83
CA GLY A 51 -6.90 -20.31 -2.84
C GLY A 51 -7.28 -20.66 -1.39
N LYS A 52 -8.10 -21.68 -1.16
CA LYS A 52 -8.64 -22.09 0.16
C LYS A 52 -9.30 -20.92 0.91
N ARG A 53 -9.83 -19.97 0.17
CA ARG A 53 -10.59 -18.82 0.69
C ARG A 53 -12.08 -19.12 0.47
N GLY A 54 -12.90 -18.89 1.47
CA GLY A 54 -14.34 -19.18 1.35
C GLY A 54 -15.06 -18.24 0.38
N ASP A 55 -14.60 -16.98 0.31
CA ASP A 55 -15.16 -15.92 -0.51
C ASP A 55 -14.16 -14.78 -0.74
N TYR A 56 -14.63 -13.65 -1.29
CA TYR A 56 -13.85 -12.43 -1.53
C TYR A 56 -13.85 -11.43 -0.36
N GLY A 57 -14.32 -11.79 0.82
CA GLY A 57 -14.36 -10.92 2.00
C GLY A 57 -13.00 -10.43 2.49
N TYR A 58 -11.90 -11.06 2.04
CA TYR A 58 -10.53 -10.61 2.32
C TYR A 58 -10.10 -9.37 1.52
N ALA A 59 -10.84 -9.01 0.47
CA ALA A 59 -10.59 -7.85 -0.34
C ALA A 59 -11.50 -6.69 0.12
N VAL A 60 -10.88 -5.55 0.41
CA VAL A 60 -11.54 -4.31 0.88
C VAL A 60 -11.40 -3.24 -0.20
N ILE A 61 -12.46 -2.52 -0.48
CA ILE A 61 -12.48 -1.41 -1.44
C ILE A 61 -11.82 -0.19 -0.75
N ALA A 62 -10.63 0.18 -1.20
CA ALA A 62 -9.90 1.33 -0.68
C ALA A 62 -10.40 2.66 -1.24
N SER A 63 -10.68 2.69 -2.56
CA SER A 63 -11.17 3.89 -3.25
C SER A 63 -11.98 3.52 -4.48
N TYR A 64 -13.25 3.86 -4.51
CA TYR A 64 -14.15 3.68 -5.64
C TYR A 64 -14.90 4.98 -5.96
N ARG A 65 -14.49 5.67 -7.00
CA ARG A 65 -15.01 7.01 -7.34
C ARG A 65 -16.50 7.02 -7.70
N ARG A 66 -17.01 5.94 -8.32
CA ARG A 66 -18.42 5.87 -8.73
C ARG A 66 -19.38 5.68 -7.57
N ASN A 67 -18.93 5.04 -6.49
CA ASN A 67 -19.71 4.88 -5.28
C ASN A 67 -18.81 4.96 -4.05
N PRO A 68 -18.50 6.18 -3.56
CA PRO A 68 -17.64 6.38 -2.40
C PRO A 68 -18.17 5.77 -1.09
N ALA A 69 -19.48 5.48 -1.01
CA ALA A 69 -20.07 4.81 0.15
C ALA A 69 -19.56 3.39 0.37
N LEU A 70 -18.94 2.80 -0.66
CA LEU A 70 -18.30 1.49 -0.58
C LEU A 70 -16.83 1.56 -0.12
N ASN A 71 -16.23 2.72 0.02
CA ASN A 71 -14.86 2.85 0.52
C ASN A 71 -14.76 2.32 1.95
N GLY A 72 -13.74 1.51 2.22
CA GLY A 72 -13.54 0.82 3.49
C GLY A 72 -14.41 -0.44 3.67
N LYS A 73 -15.26 -0.80 2.69
CA LYS A 73 -16.08 -2.02 2.75
C LYS A 73 -15.38 -3.18 2.08
N SER A 74 -15.45 -4.35 2.70
CA SER A 74 -15.08 -5.61 2.05
C SER A 74 -15.98 -5.87 0.84
N ILE A 75 -15.52 -6.68 -0.11
CA ILE A 75 -16.37 -7.10 -1.25
C ILE A 75 -17.66 -7.77 -0.76
N ARG A 76 -17.59 -8.53 0.32
CA ARG A 76 -18.78 -9.15 0.94
C ARG A 76 -19.78 -8.12 1.46
N GLU A 77 -19.30 -7.08 2.16
CA GLU A 77 -20.17 -5.97 2.63
C GLU A 77 -20.70 -5.13 1.47
N ALA A 78 -19.87 -4.89 0.45
CA ALA A 78 -20.27 -4.18 -0.75
C ALA A 78 -21.39 -4.92 -1.48
N ALA A 79 -21.30 -6.25 -1.63
CA ALA A 79 -22.36 -7.09 -2.20
C ALA A 79 -23.64 -6.99 -1.38
N ARG A 80 -23.58 -7.04 -0.04
CA ARG A 80 -24.74 -6.83 0.82
C ARG A 80 -25.40 -5.47 0.59
N ILE A 81 -24.58 -4.41 0.49
CA ILE A 81 -25.09 -3.03 0.33
C ILE A 81 -25.75 -2.84 -1.04
N THR A 82 -25.13 -3.38 -2.10
CA THR A 82 -25.57 -3.11 -3.48
C THR A 82 -26.59 -4.11 -4.00
N ARG A 83 -26.66 -5.34 -3.43
CA ARG A 83 -27.48 -6.46 -3.93
C ARG A 83 -28.38 -7.09 -2.88
N GLY A 84 -28.21 -6.74 -1.60
CA GLY A 84 -28.95 -7.37 -0.48
C GLY A 84 -28.51 -8.81 -0.19
N ASP A 85 -27.41 -9.29 -0.82
CA ASP A 85 -26.93 -10.67 -0.76
C ASP A 85 -25.41 -10.69 -0.52
N ILE A 86 -24.93 -11.74 0.18
CA ILE A 86 -23.52 -11.96 0.51
C ILE A 86 -22.97 -13.25 -0.10
N SER A 87 -23.74 -13.92 -0.93
CA SER A 87 -23.31 -15.15 -1.63
C SER A 87 -22.07 -14.91 -2.48
N LEU A 88 -21.32 -15.96 -2.78
CA LEU A 88 -20.16 -15.84 -3.67
C LEU A 88 -20.57 -15.27 -5.03
N ASP A 89 -21.73 -15.62 -5.55
CA ASP A 89 -22.25 -15.08 -6.80
C ASP A 89 -22.49 -13.57 -6.72
N ALA A 90 -23.12 -13.08 -5.65
CA ALA A 90 -23.31 -11.66 -5.43
C ALA A 90 -22.00 -10.88 -5.29
N GLN A 91 -20.98 -11.48 -4.65
CA GLN A 91 -19.66 -10.88 -4.54
C GLN A 91 -18.95 -10.82 -5.90
N ILE A 92 -19.02 -11.88 -6.71
CA ILE A 92 -18.47 -11.91 -8.07
C ILE A 92 -19.13 -10.86 -8.94
N GLU A 93 -20.48 -10.78 -8.95
CA GLU A 93 -21.21 -9.75 -9.70
C GLU A 93 -20.81 -8.32 -9.27
N THR A 94 -20.55 -8.10 -7.98
CA THR A 94 -20.08 -6.82 -7.47
C THR A 94 -18.67 -6.48 -8.00
N ILE A 95 -17.76 -7.45 -8.03
CA ILE A 95 -16.40 -7.28 -8.59
C ILE A 95 -16.47 -6.98 -10.09
N LEU A 96 -17.29 -7.71 -10.84
CA LEU A 96 -17.47 -7.52 -12.28
C LEU A 96 -18.04 -6.14 -12.59
N GLU A 97 -19.05 -5.68 -11.81
CA GLU A 97 -19.62 -4.34 -11.93
C GLU A 97 -18.60 -3.23 -11.64
N ILE A 98 -17.84 -3.35 -10.54
CA ILE A 98 -16.77 -2.40 -10.20
C ILE A 98 -15.75 -2.33 -11.34
N THR A 99 -15.34 -3.48 -11.87
CA THR A 99 -14.36 -3.57 -12.97
C THR A 99 -14.90 -2.94 -14.26
N ALA A 100 -16.14 -3.26 -14.65
CA ALA A 100 -16.81 -2.69 -15.81
C ALA A 100 -17.01 -1.16 -15.70
N ASN A 101 -17.02 -0.64 -14.49
CA ASN A 101 -17.18 0.80 -14.19
C ASN A 101 -15.85 1.54 -13.97
N GLY A 102 -14.73 0.99 -14.47
CA GLY A 102 -13.41 1.63 -14.42
C GLY A 102 -12.54 1.18 -13.24
N GLY A 103 -12.98 0.17 -12.49
CA GLY A 103 -12.22 -0.40 -11.37
C GLY A 103 -12.26 0.43 -10.08
N ALA A 104 -11.68 -0.14 -9.05
CA ALA A 104 -11.46 0.48 -7.75
C ALA A 104 -10.09 0.09 -7.22
N GLN A 105 -9.50 0.91 -6.35
CA GLN A 105 -8.35 0.49 -5.55
C GLN A 105 -8.81 -0.44 -4.43
N GLY A 106 -8.04 -1.48 -4.16
CA GLY A 106 -8.33 -2.46 -3.13
C GLY A 106 -7.19 -2.68 -2.15
N ILE A 107 -7.53 -3.23 -1.00
CA ILE A 107 -6.61 -3.76 0.01
C ILE A 107 -6.94 -5.26 0.15
N PHE A 108 -5.91 -6.10 0.09
CA PHE A 108 -6.07 -7.54 0.06
C PHE A 108 -5.39 -8.16 1.29
N HIS A 109 -6.17 -8.54 2.28
CA HIS A 109 -5.70 -9.18 3.50
C HIS A 109 -5.29 -10.64 3.24
N GLY A 110 -4.22 -11.09 3.91
CA GLY A 110 -3.77 -12.48 3.79
C GLY A 110 -2.27 -12.67 3.67
N MET A 111 -1.47 -11.64 3.96
CA MET A 111 -0.03 -11.77 4.15
C MET A 111 0.26 -12.19 5.59
N SER A 112 1.31 -12.99 5.76
CA SER A 112 1.74 -13.50 7.06
C SER A 112 2.66 -12.50 7.76
N GLU A 113 2.39 -12.22 9.05
CA GLU A 113 3.29 -11.43 9.90
C GLU A 113 4.62 -12.17 10.11
N ASP A 114 4.59 -13.50 10.27
CA ASP A 114 5.80 -14.32 10.44
C ASP A 114 6.70 -14.26 9.20
N ASP A 115 6.12 -14.33 8.00
CA ASP A 115 6.89 -14.21 6.75
C ASP A 115 7.43 -12.79 6.57
N LEU A 116 6.62 -11.77 6.92
CA LEU A 116 7.08 -10.38 6.91
C LEU A 116 8.33 -10.23 7.80
N GLN A 117 8.32 -10.76 9.02
CA GLN A 117 9.46 -10.69 9.93
C GLN A 117 10.67 -11.46 9.41
N LYS A 118 10.48 -12.69 8.86
CA LYS A 118 11.56 -13.47 8.24
C LYS A 118 12.27 -12.71 7.11
N PHE A 119 11.50 -12.06 6.24
CA PHE A 119 12.09 -11.24 5.18
C PHE A 119 12.72 -9.95 5.71
N LEU A 120 12.13 -9.34 6.74
CA LEU A 120 12.62 -8.10 7.31
C LEU A 120 14.05 -8.22 7.87
N VAL A 121 14.38 -9.34 8.50
CA VAL A 121 15.70 -9.55 9.12
C VAL A 121 16.81 -9.86 8.11
N LEU A 122 16.48 -10.18 6.86
CA LEU A 122 17.49 -10.41 5.83
C LEU A 122 18.27 -9.11 5.55
N PRO A 123 19.61 -9.15 5.52
CA PRO A 123 20.44 -7.94 5.40
C PRO A 123 20.20 -7.16 4.10
N GLU A 124 19.76 -7.81 3.04
CA GLU A 124 19.50 -7.21 1.72
C GLU A 124 18.10 -6.61 1.59
N THR A 125 17.20 -6.83 2.56
CA THR A 125 15.83 -6.31 2.49
C THR A 125 15.80 -4.81 2.76
N MET A 126 15.45 -4.05 1.74
CA MET A 126 15.19 -2.62 1.84
C MET A 126 13.74 -2.34 2.24
N ILE A 127 13.50 -1.23 2.91
CA ILE A 127 12.15 -0.78 3.28
C ILE A 127 11.65 0.26 2.30
N ALA A 128 10.47 0.02 1.76
CA ALA A 128 9.76 0.94 0.87
C ALA A 128 8.27 0.93 1.20
N SER A 129 7.61 2.07 1.08
CA SER A 129 6.17 2.18 1.38
C SER A 129 5.28 1.57 0.30
N ASP A 130 5.77 1.44 -0.93
CA ASP A 130 4.97 1.08 -2.12
C ASP A 130 3.67 1.91 -2.22
N ALA A 131 3.78 3.20 -1.91
CA ALA A 131 2.66 4.14 -1.89
C ALA A 131 3.02 5.44 -2.59
N GLY A 132 2.10 5.94 -3.41
CA GLY A 132 2.21 7.28 -4.00
C GLY A 132 1.66 8.37 -3.08
N PRO A 133 1.93 9.64 -3.42
CA PRO A 133 1.34 10.79 -2.73
C PRO A 133 -0.18 10.75 -2.85
N ARG A 134 -0.85 11.11 -1.75
CA ARG A 134 -2.31 11.18 -1.69
C ARG A 134 -2.77 12.33 -0.81
N ARG A 135 -3.97 12.78 -1.06
CA ARG A 135 -4.59 13.80 -0.22
C ARG A 135 -5.04 13.19 1.09
N PHE A 136 -4.74 13.86 2.20
CA PHE A 136 -5.21 13.46 3.52
C PHE A 136 -6.74 13.49 3.57
N GLY A 137 -7.36 12.45 4.13
CA GLY A 137 -8.81 12.32 4.24
C GLY A 137 -9.51 11.72 3.03
N ASP A 138 -8.80 11.49 1.91
CA ASP A 138 -9.41 10.89 0.72
C ASP A 138 -9.52 9.37 0.84
N ALA A 139 -10.74 8.85 0.70
CA ALA A 139 -11.06 7.41 0.67
C ALA A 139 -10.60 6.66 1.95
N VAL A 140 -10.38 5.33 1.87
CA VAL A 140 -9.81 4.52 2.96
C VAL A 140 -8.59 3.77 2.42
N PRO A 141 -7.47 4.50 2.22
CA PRO A 141 -6.28 3.92 1.60
C PRO A 141 -5.54 2.96 2.51
N HIS A 142 -4.65 2.16 1.92
CA HIS A 142 -3.72 1.34 2.69
C HIS A 142 -2.84 2.21 3.61
N PRO A 143 -2.73 1.89 4.92
CA PRO A 143 -2.00 2.71 5.91
C PRO A 143 -0.49 2.83 5.62
N ARG A 144 0.08 1.95 4.78
CA ARG A 144 1.51 1.99 4.43
C ARG A 144 1.97 3.33 3.83
N GLY A 145 1.04 4.12 3.26
CA GLY A 145 1.33 5.46 2.75
C GLY A 145 1.58 6.51 3.83
N TYR A 146 1.21 6.21 5.08
CA TYR A 146 1.37 7.11 6.22
C TYR A 146 2.46 6.67 7.18
N GLY A 147 2.42 5.41 7.61
CA GLY A 147 3.17 4.96 8.78
C GLY A 147 4.31 3.97 8.51
N ASN A 148 4.54 3.53 7.27
CA ASN A 148 5.45 2.41 6.98
C ASN A 148 6.83 2.53 7.64
N ASN A 149 7.49 3.67 7.50
CA ASN A 149 8.85 3.87 8.01
C ASN A 149 8.86 4.07 9.54
N ALA A 150 7.84 4.75 10.07
CA ALA A 150 7.66 4.87 11.51
C ALA A 150 7.38 3.51 12.16
N ARG A 151 6.60 2.65 11.48
CA ARG A 151 6.31 1.29 11.92
C ARG A 151 7.58 0.44 12.05
N LEU A 152 8.57 0.61 11.15
CA LEU A 152 9.87 -0.04 11.31
C LEU A 152 10.50 0.31 12.65
N LEU A 153 10.65 1.61 12.91
CA LEU A 153 11.36 2.10 14.08
C LEU A 153 10.56 1.85 15.38
N GLY A 154 9.26 2.07 15.38
CA GLY A 154 8.40 1.89 16.54
C GLY A 154 8.18 0.42 16.87
N ARG A 155 7.62 -0.34 15.93
CA ARG A 155 7.20 -1.73 16.18
C ARG A 155 8.35 -2.73 16.07
N TYR A 156 9.07 -2.75 14.95
CA TYR A 156 10.03 -3.84 14.70
C TYR A 156 11.39 -3.61 15.36
N VAL A 157 11.80 -2.37 15.52
CA VAL A 157 13.03 -2.03 16.26
C VAL A 157 12.75 -1.92 17.75
N ARG A 158 11.91 -0.97 18.19
CA ARG A 158 11.72 -0.67 19.62
C ARG A 158 10.91 -1.73 20.35
N GLU A 159 9.72 -2.10 19.85
CA GLU A 159 8.79 -2.97 20.60
C GLU A 159 9.15 -4.44 20.49
N LEU A 160 9.48 -4.93 19.28
CA LEU A 160 9.80 -6.33 19.04
C LEU A 160 11.29 -6.65 19.11
N GLY A 161 12.18 -5.66 19.03
CA GLY A 161 13.62 -5.87 19.10
C GLY A 161 14.19 -6.78 17.99
N LEU A 162 13.50 -6.85 16.83
CA LEU A 162 13.92 -7.71 15.72
C LEU A 162 15.19 -7.20 15.03
N LEU A 163 15.43 -5.91 15.07
CA LEU A 163 16.58 -5.21 14.48
C LEU A 163 17.11 -4.18 15.46
N GLY A 164 18.42 -3.92 15.41
CA GLY A 164 18.99 -2.73 16.05
C GLY A 164 18.54 -1.45 15.31
N LEU A 165 18.60 -0.31 16.00
CA LEU A 165 18.19 0.99 15.45
C LEU A 165 19.01 1.33 14.19
N GLU A 166 20.31 1.13 14.23
CA GLU A 166 21.24 1.42 13.14
C GLU A 166 20.90 0.60 11.89
N GLU A 167 20.56 -0.69 12.07
CA GLU A 167 20.16 -1.57 10.97
C GLU A 167 18.82 -1.14 10.38
N GLY A 168 17.85 -0.77 11.23
CA GLY A 168 16.58 -0.21 10.79
C GLY A 168 16.78 1.04 9.93
N VAL A 169 17.62 1.96 10.37
CA VAL A 169 17.98 3.17 9.62
C VAL A 169 18.71 2.82 8.32
N ARG A 170 19.69 1.90 8.36
CA ARG A 170 20.42 1.44 7.17
C ARG A 170 19.47 0.94 6.07
N LYS A 171 18.48 0.13 6.43
CA LYS A 171 17.50 -0.44 5.51
C LYS A 171 16.61 0.60 4.83
N MET A 172 16.52 1.80 5.38
CA MET A 172 15.74 2.92 4.81
C MET A 172 16.62 3.98 4.12
N THR A 173 17.93 3.93 4.27
CA THR A 173 18.84 5.00 3.85
C THR A 173 20.02 4.50 3.00
N SER A 174 21.13 4.09 3.61
CA SER A 174 22.36 3.73 2.89
C SER A 174 22.19 2.46 2.04
N LEU A 175 21.43 1.46 2.50
CA LEU A 175 21.19 0.25 1.71
C LEU A 175 20.48 0.55 0.38
N PRO A 176 19.32 1.23 0.33
CA PRO A 176 18.71 1.60 -0.95
C PRO A 176 19.58 2.57 -1.75
N ALA A 177 20.27 3.52 -1.12
CA ALA A 177 21.13 4.44 -1.83
C ALA A 177 22.30 3.71 -2.56
N GLN A 178 22.93 2.75 -1.91
CA GLN A 178 23.99 1.92 -2.51
C GLN A 178 23.43 1.01 -3.61
N THR A 179 22.30 0.35 -3.36
CA THR A 179 21.67 -0.58 -4.31
C THR A 179 21.25 0.11 -5.60
N PHE A 180 20.67 1.31 -5.49
CA PHE A 180 20.25 2.11 -6.65
C PHE A 180 21.31 3.10 -7.12
N ARG A 181 22.55 3.02 -6.60
CA ARG A 181 23.68 3.88 -6.98
C ARG A 181 23.36 5.38 -6.89
N LEU A 182 22.64 5.79 -5.84
CA LEU A 182 22.33 7.19 -5.60
C LEU A 182 23.55 7.90 -5.00
N ARG A 183 24.22 8.73 -5.79
CA ARG A 183 25.45 9.40 -5.37
C ARG A 183 25.17 10.45 -4.29
N ASN A 184 26.05 10.52 -3.29
CA ASN A 184 26.05 11.51 -2.22
C ASN A 184 24.72 11.57 -1.41
N ARG A 185 24.08 10.41 -1.19
CA ARG A 185 22.84 10.27 -0.41
C ARG A 185 22.88 9.03 0.48
N GLY A 186 21.97 8.97 1.44
CA GLY A 186 21.76 7.83 2.32
C GLY A 186 22.70 7.74 3.51
N GLU A 187 23.63 8.69 3.66
CA GLU A 187 24.56 8.80 4.80
C GLU A 187 24.78 10.25 5.20
N LEU A 188 25.09 10.48 6.48
CA LEU A 188 25.49 11.80 6.99
C LEU A 188 27.01 11.96 6.85
N LYS A 189 27.45 12.56 5.75
CA LYS A 189 28.86 12.82 5.43
C LYS A 189 29.04 14.22 4.86
N PRO A 190 30.17 14.90 5.12
CA PRO A 190 30.52 16.16 4.45
C PRO A 190 30.48 15.99 2.93
N GLY A 191 29.85 16.93 2.22
CA GLY A 191 29.67 16.90 0.77
C GLY A 191 28.47 16.10 0.27
N PHE A 192 27.76 15.39 1.15
CA PHE A 192 26.52 14.70 0.80
C PHE A 192 25.34 15.67 0.82
N VAL A 193 24.30 15.32 0.07
CA VAL A 193 23.05 16.07 0.05
C VAL A 193 22.39 15.99 1.43
N ALA A 194 22.02 17.13 1.97
CA ALA A 194 21.42 17.23 3.30
C ALA A 194 19.93 16.82 3.24
N ASP A 195 19.69 15.51 3.15
CA ASP A 195 18.40 14.87 3.40
C ASP A 195 18.47 14.27 4.82
N VAL A 196 17.91 14.95 5.79
CA VAL A 196 18.08 14.63 7.22
C VAL A 196 16.74 14.53 7.91
N VAL A 197 16.58 13.51 8.74
CA VAL A 197 15.39 13.32 9.58
C VAL A 197 15.84 13.31 11.04
N VAL A 198 15.21 14.14 11.86
CA VAL A 198 15.41 14.18 13.32
C VAL A 198 14.20 13.56 14.00
N PHE A 199 14.43 12.57 14.84
CA PHE A 199 13.36 11.83 15.51
C PHE A 199 13.79 11.36 16.90
N ASP A 200 12.80 11.13 17.77
CA ASP A 200 13.00 10.51 19.08
C ASP A 200 12.66 9.02 18.98
N PRO A 201 13.64 8.10 19.07
CA PRO A 201 13.39 6.66 18.96
C PRO A 201 12.38 6.14 19.99
N ALA A 202 12.25 6.78 21.15
CA ALA A 202 11.31 6.39 22.18
C ALA A 202 9.86 6.78 21.84
N LYS A 203 9.66 7.76 20.94
CA LYS A 203 8.35 8.31 20.59
C LYS A 203 7.88 8.02 19.19
N VAL A 204 8.74 7.44 18.32
CA VAL A 204 8.32 7.10 16.96
C VAL A 204 7.18 6.09 17.00
N GLU A 205 6.07 6.45 16.34
CA GLU A 205 4.85 5.65 16.31
C GLU A 205 4.17 5.74 14.94
N ASP A 206 3.62 4.60 14.49
CA ASP A 206 2.67 4.52 13.39
C ASP A 206 1.25 4.30 13.96
N PRO A 207 0.42 5.34 14.05
CA PRO A 207 -0.95 5.21 14.53
C PRO A 207 -1.94 4.74 13.45
N SER A 208 -1.51 4.64 12.17
CA SER A 208 -2.38 4.33 11.05
C SER A 208 -2.87 2.86 11.08
N LYS A 209 -4.15 2.64 10.82
CA LYS A 209 -4.79 1.32 10.75
C LYS A 209 -5.49 1.12 9.42
N PHE A 210 -5.86 -0.11 9.09
CA PHE A 210 -6.55 -0.41 7.83
C PHE A 210 -7.95 0.20 7.75
N ASP A 211 -8.64 0.31 8.87
CA ASP A 211 -9.97 0.91 9.00
C ASP A 211 -9.95 2.41 9.35
N ASP A 212 -8.81 2.90 9.85
CA ASP A 212 -8.56 4.31 10.18
C ASP A 212 -7.14 4.73 9.75
N PRO A 213 -6.90 4.92 8.42
CA PRO A 213 -5.55 5.11 7.90
C PRO A 213 -5.03 6.54 7.99
N HIS A 214 -5.90 7.53 8.18
CA HIS A 214 -5.54 8.95 8.07
C HIS A 214 -4.87 9.52 9.32
N HIS A 215 -3.71 8.96 9.66
CA HIS A 215 -2.87 9.43 10.76
C HIS A 215 -1.44 9.66 10.28
N TYR A 216 -0.89 10.82 10.57
CA TYR A 216 0.54 11.05 10.34
C TYR A 216 1.37 10.32 11.38
N ALA A 217 2.55 9.86 10.95
CA ALA A 217 3.56 9.29 11.85
C ALA A 217 3.96 10.29 12.95
N LYS A 218 4.24 9.78 14.16
CA LYS A 218 4.64 10.58 15.31
C LYS A 218 6.12 10.39 15.67
N GLY A 219 6.67 11.29 16.48
CA GLY A 219 8.03 11.19 17.00
C GLY A 219 9.10 11.82 16.10
N PHE A 220 8.70 12.50 15.03
CA PHE A 220 9.59 13.23 14.11
C PHE A 220 9.48 14.73 14.38
N THR A 221 10.62 15.39 14.65
CA THR A 221 10.67 16.83 14.89
C THR A 221 11.02 17.61 13.63
N ASP A 222 12.04 17.15 12.90
CA ASP A 222 12.49 17.84 11.69
C ASP A 222 12.67 16.86 10.53
N VAL A 223 12.31 17.32 9.35
CA VAL A 223 12.62 16.66 8.08
C VAL A 223 13.19 17.72 7.13
N ILE A 224 14.41 17.49 6.71
CA ILE A 224 15.17 18.37 5.82
C ILE A 224 15.35 17.65 4.50
N VAL A 225 15.04 18.31 3.40
CA VAL A 225 15.20 17.79 2.04
C VAL A 225 16.05 18.78 1.23
N ASN A 226 17.14 18.31 0.64
CA ASN A 226 18.12 19.16 -0.08
C ASN A 226 18.54 20.39 0.73
N GLY A 227 18.75 20.24 2.05
CA GLY A 227 19.17 21.31 2.95
C GLY A 227 18.07 22.27 3.41
N VAL A 228 16.82 22.05 3.00
CA VAL A 228 15.67 22.92 3.33
C VAL A 228 14.67 22.17 4.21
N PRO A 229 14.30 22.69 5.39
CA PRO A 229 13.30 22.06 6.25
C PRO A 229 11.92 22.03 5.60
N VAL A 230 11.35 20.83 5.45
CA VAL A 230 9.96 20.60 5.04
C VAL A 230 9.04 20.29 6.22
N ILE A 231 9.62 19.81 7.33
CA ILE A 231 9.02 19.79 8.68
C ILE A 231 10.04 20.44 9.61
N ARG A 232 9.56 21.33 10.49
CA ARG A 232 10.34 21.96 11.54
C ARG A 232 9.50 21.99 12.82
N ASP A 233 10.07 21.54 13.93
CA ASP A 233 9.39 21.44 15.23
C ASP A 233 8.02 20.73 15.11
N GLY A 234 7.98 19.63 14.35
CA GLY A 234 6.77 18.85 14.09
C GLY A 234 5.73 19.50 13.15
N THR A 235 6.03 20.70 12.62
CA THR A 235 5.09 21.45 11.77
C THR A 235 5.54 21.44 10.30
N VAL A 236 4.62 21.13 9.37
CA VAL A 236 4.88 21.14 7.93
C VAL A 236 5.07 22.57 7.44
N THR A 237 6.16 22.85 6.73
CA THR A 237 6.46 24.15 6.13
C THR A 237 5.84 24.26 4.71
N ALA A 238 5.87 25.48 4.16
CA ALA A 238 5.47 25.73 2.76
C ALA A 238 6.54 25.31 1.73
N ALA A 239 7.75 24.93 2.18
CA ALA A 239 8.87 24.61 1.30
C ALA A 239 8.60 23.36 0.44
N ARG A 240 9.11 23.37 -0.78
CA ARG A 240 9.01 22.25 -1.75
C ARG A 240 10.36 22.03 -2.45
N PRO A 241 11.43 21.67 -1.69
CA PRO A 241 12.79 21.55 -2.22
C PRO A 241 13.05 20.21 -2.93
N GLY A 242 12.10 19.27 -2.92
CA GLY A 242 12.25 17.96 -3.55
C GLY A 242 12.54 18.05 -5.04
N ARG A 243 13.43 17.20 -5.52
CA ARG A 243 13.80 17.07 -6.94
C ARG A 243 13.82 15.59 -7.32
N PRO A 244 13.51 15.24 -8.58
CA PRO A 244 13.71 13.89 -9.07
C PRO A 244 15.18 13.48 -8.94
N VAL A 245 15.43 12.33 -8.34
CA VAL A 245 16.74 11.72 -8.29
C VAL A 245 16.85 10.75 -9.46
N ARG A 246 17.87 10.93 -10.29
CA ARG A 246 18.16 10.05 -11.45
C ARG A 246 19.48 9.36 -11.24
N LEU A 247 19.63 8.16 -11.82
CA LEU A 247 20.95 7.56 -12.02
C LEU A 247 21.79 8.56 -12.83
N GLN A 248 22.95 8.89 -12.34
CA GLN A 248 23.91 9.66 -13.12
C GLN A 248 24.74 8.64 -13.89
N ASP A 249 24.87 8.86 -15.20
CA ASP A 249 25.80 8.12 -16.04
C ASP A 249 27.22 8.27 -15.45
N GLU A 250 28.03 7.23 -15.54
CA GLU A 250 29.39 7.16 -15.01
C GLU A 250 30.30 8.19 -15.66
#